data_de44b5b1bca385505c5a6b52952534ac
#
_entry.id   de44b5b1bca385505c5a6b52952534ac
#
_cell.length_a   1.000
_cell.length_b   1.000
_cell.length_c   1.000
_cell.angle_alpha   90.00
_cell.angle_beta   90.00
_cell.angle_gamma   90.00
#
_symmetry.space_group_name_H-M   'P 1'
#
loop_
_entity.id
_entity.type
_entity.pdbx_description
1 polymer ?
#
loop_
_entity_poly.entity_id
_entity_poly.type
_entity_poly.pdbx_seq_one_letter_code
_entity_poly.pdbx_strand_id
1 'polypeptide(L)'
;MSTRRLSHTGILEVLQETLLRGPGEASPSVRAAAAAGAGEGALGAYVQQVHVAAYKVTPEQLAELQKSHSDDVLFEATVCAAFGAAKKLHDAGLAAIDAAWKDDP
;
A
#
# COMPACT_ATOMS: atom_id res chain seq x y z
N MET A 1 -29.38 -1.90 -6.42
CA MET A 1 -28.93 -3.02 -6.70
C MET A 1 -27.52 -3.14 -6.86
N SER A 2 -26.90 -2.42 -7.72
CA SER A 2 -25.49 -2.57 -7.94
C SER A 2 -24.65 -2.23 -6.73
N THR A 3 -25.13 -1.37 -5.84
CA THR A 3 -24.33 -1.07 -4.67
C THR A 3 -24.10 -2.26 -3.80
N ARG A 4 -25.05 -3.17 -3.75
CA ARG A 4 -24.84 -4.35 -2.98
C ARG A 4 -23.83 -5.26 -3.57
N ARG A 5 -23.55 -5.07 -4.86
CA ARG A 5 -22.59 -5.88 -5.52
C ARG A 5 -21.19 -5.40 -5.34
N LEU A 6 -21.03 -4.20 -4.78
CA LEU A 6 -19.70 -3.77 -4.44
C LEU A 6 -19.20 -4.66 -3.31
N SER A 7 -18.60 -5.76 -3.71
CA SER A 7 -17.94 -6.65 -2.78
C SER A 7 -16.72 -5.96 -2.22
N HIS A 8 -16.07 -6.60 -1.25
CA HIS A 8 -14.79 -6.09 -0.75
C HIS A 8 -13.81 -5.85 -1.89
N THR A 9 -13.80 -6.73 -2.88
CA THR A 9 -12.92 -6.59 -4.02
C THR A 9 -13.20 -5.32 -4.81
N GLY A 10 -14.48 -5.02 -5.06
CA GLY A 10 -14.85 -3.82 -5.78
C GLY A 10 -14.47 -2.55 -5.05
N ILE A 11 -14.66 -2.52 -3.73
CA ILE A 11 -14.26 -1.38 -2.91
C ILE A 11 -12.75 -1.21 -2.94
N LEU A 12 -12.00 -2.30 -2.84
CA LEU A 12 -10.55 -2.25 -2.88
C LEU A 12 -10.04 -1.74 -4.23
N GLU A 13 -10.69 -2.12 -5.32
CA GLU A 13 -10.31 -1.62 -6.64
C GLU A 13 -10.50 -0.12 -6.75
N VAL A 14 -11.60 0.41 -6.24
CA VAL A 14 -11.87 1.84 -6.25
C VAL A 14 -10.83 2.57 -5.39
N LEU A 15 -10.54 2.06 -4.20
CA LEU A 15 -9.54 2.64 -3.34
C LEU A 15 -8.16 2.62 -3.99
N GLN A 16 -7.82 1.52 -4.61
CA GLN A 16 -6.54 1.37 -5.29
C GLN A 16 -6.40 2.39 -6.40
N GLU A 17 -7.42 2.54 -7.22
CA GLU A 17 -7.41 3.50 -8.32
C GLU A 17 -7.23 4.92 -7.78
N THR A 18 -7.96 5.28 -6.74
CA THR A 18 -7.88 6.60 -6.16
C THR A 18 -6.50 6.87 -5.54
N LEU A 19 -5.98 5.91 -4.79
CA LEU A 19 -4.70 6.09 -4.12
C LEU A 19 -3.52 6.12 -5.07
N LEU A 20 -3.56 5.29 -6.11
CA LEU A 20 -2.41 5.15 -7.01
C LEU A 20 -2.46 6.10 -8.19
N ARG A 21 -3.64 6.47 -8.65
CA ARG A 21 -3.79 7.26 -9.87
C ARG A 21 -4.55 8.55 -9.69
N GLY A 22 -5.13 8.78 -8.52
CA GLY A 22 -5.84 10.03 -8.26
C GLY A 22 -4.86 11.20 -8.13
N PRO A 23 -5.40 12.42 -7.99
CA PRO A 23 -4.56 13.61 -7.85
C PRO A 23 -3.70 13.51 -6.58
N GLY A 24 -2.47 14.00 -6.66
CA GLY A 24 -1.57 14.01 -5.52
C GLY A 24 -0.24 14.62 -5.89
N GLU A 25 0.59 14.87 -4.88
CA GLU A 25 1.92 15.44 -5.07
C GLU A 25 2.92 14.41 -5.59
N ALA A 26 2.80 13.17 -5.16
CA ALA A 26 3.66 12.11 -5.64
C ALA A 26 3.17 11.65 -7.01
N SER A 27 4.12 11.34 -7.89
CA SER A 27 3.75 10.84 -9.21
C SER A 27 3.06 9.48 -9.09
N PRO A 28 2.21 9.11 -10.07
CA PRO A 28 1.58 7.79 -10.05
C PRO A 28 2.59 6.64 -10.01
N SER A 29 3.75 6.79 -10.67
CA SER A 29 4.76 5.73 -10.65
C SER A 29 5.37 5.55 -9.25
N VAL A 30 5.57 6.64 -8.52
CA VAL A 30 6.07 6.58 -7.15
C VAL A 30 5.05 5.91 -6.25
N ARG A 31 3.79 6.27 -6.41
CA ARG A 31 2.71 5.70 -5.59
C ARG A 31 2.52 4.21 -5.88
N ALA A 32 2.60 3.82 -7.14
CA ALA A 32 2.48 2.42 -7.52
C ALA A 32 3.66 1.59 -6.96
N ALA A 33 4.87 2.13 -7.04
CA ALA A 33 6.04 1.46 -6.47
C ALA A 33 5.89 1.31 -4.96
N ALA A 34 5.41 2.35 -4.27
CA ALA A 34 5.20 2.30 -2.84
C ALA A 34 4.19 1.20 -2.47
N ALA A 35 3.09 1.12 -3.20
CA ALA A 35 2.10 0.08 -2.95
C ALA A 35 2.68 -1.33 -3.14
N ALA A 36 3.63 -1.48 -4.05
CA ALA A 36 4.30 -2.76 -4.28
C ALA A 36 5.43 -3.05 -3.29
N GLY A 37 5.73 -2.12 -2.39
CA GLY A 37 6.84 -2.28 -1.46
C GLY A 37 8.19 -2.05 -2.11
N ALA A 38 8.22 -1.29 -3.19
CA ALA A 38 9.42 -1.06 -3.99
C ALA A 38 9.71 0.43 -4.11
N GLY A 39 10.78 0.76 -4.79
CA GLY A 39 11.19 2.14 -4.99
C GLY A 39 12.69 2.23 -4.97
N GLU A 40 13.20 3.42 -5.15
CA GLU A 40 14.65 3.65 -5.23
C GLU A 40 15.15 4.43 -4.03
N GLY A 41 16.41 4.17 -3.69
CA GLY A 41 17.12 4.93 -2.66
C GLY A 41 16.49 4.82 -1.29
N ALA A 42 16.62 5.89 -0.52
CA ALA A 42 16.14 5.91 0.86
C ALA A 42 14.62 5.81 0.95
N LEU A 43 13.90 6.38 -0.01
CA LEU A 43 12.44 6.28 -0.03
C LEU A 43 12.00 4.84 -0.26
N GLY A 44 12.67 4.13 -1.18
CA GLY A 44 12.38 2.72 -1.41
C GLY A 44 12.61 1.87 -0.19
N ALA A 45 13.71 2.11 0.53
CA ALA A 45 14.01 1.39 1.77
C ALA A 45 12.95 1.65 2.83
N TYR A 46 12.49 2.90 2.95
CA TYR A 46 11.44 3.26 3.88
C TYR A 46 10.13 2.55 3.55
N VAL A 47 9.75 2.56 2.26
CA VAL A 47 8.52 1.91 1.80
C VAL A 47 8.57 0.41 2.10
N GLN A 48 9.71 -0.22 1.83
CA GLN A 48 9.87 -1.64 2.11
C GLN A 48 9.71 -1.90 3.61
N GLN A 49 10.26 -1.04 4.44
CA GLN A 49 10.14 -1.17 5.89
C GLN A 49 8.68 -1.04 6.34
N VAL A 50 7.92 -0.13 5.75
CA VAL A 50 6.49 0.00 6.04
C VAL A 50 5.76 -1.30 5.70
N HIS A 51 6.12 -1.94 4.59
CA HIS A 51 5.51 -3.20 4.20
C HIS A 51 5.82 -4.34 5.18
N VAL A 52 7.06 -4.41 5.64
CA VAL A 52 7.53 -5.57 6.42
C VAL A 52 7.41 -5.35 7.91
N ALA A 53 7.73 -4.15 8.38
CA ALA A 53 7.83 -3.87 9.81
C ALA A 53 7.64 -2.37 10.07
N ALA A 54 6.42 -1.88 9.86
CA ALA A 54 6.10 -0.47 10.03
C ALA A 54 6.48 0.05 11.43
N TYR A 55 6.38 -0.82 12.44
CA TYR A 55 6.70 -0.41 13.82
C TYR A 55 8.18 -0.09 14.03
N LYS A 56 9.04 -0.42 13.07
CA LYS A 56 10.46 -0.12 13.18
C LYS A 56 10.84 1.24 12.58
N VAL A 57 9.89 1.94 11.98
CA VAL A 57 10.14 3.28 11.44
C VAL A 57 10.40 4.24 12.59
N THR A 58 11.47 5.01 12.49
CA THR A 58 11.87 5.95 13.55
C THR A 58 11.69 7.39 13.09
N PRO A 59 11.55 8.34 14.05
CA PRO A 59 11.50 9.76 13.70
C PRO A 59 12.76 10.22 12.96
N GLU A 60 13.93 9.65 13.30
CA GLU A 60 15.17 10.00 12.65
C GLU A 60 15.19 9.61 11.18
N GLN A 61 14.62 8.45 10.87
CA GLN A 61 14.49 8.00 9.50
C GLN A 61 13.60 8.93 8.69
N LEU A 62 12.48 9.36 9.27
CA LEU A 62 11.58 10.30 8.62
C LEU A 62 12.24 11.66 8.42
N ALA A 63 12.97 12.13 9.42
CA ALA A 63 13.68 13.41 9.31
C ALA A 63 14.69 13.40 8.16
N GLU A 64 15.36 12.27 7.98
CA GLU A 64 16.32 12.14 6.88
C GLU A 64 15.62 12.21 5.52
N LEU A 65 14.46 11.57 5.40
CA LEU A 65 13.67 11.61 4.17
C LEU A 65 13.12 12.99 3.88
N GLN A 66 12.80 13.76 4.92
CA GLN A 66 12.27 15.11 4.76
C GLN A 66 13.28 16.07 4.15
N LYS A 67 14.54 15.72 4.15
CA LYS A 67 15.58 16.55 3.52
C LYS A 67 15.46 16.55 2.00
N SER A 68 14.90 15.48 1.42
CA SER A 68 14.84 15.36 -0.03
C SER A 68 13.42 15.17 -0.58
N HIS A 69 12.43 15.02 0.29
CA HIS A 69 11.05 14.80 -0.12
C HIS A 69 10.13 15.70 0.69
N SER A 70 9.07 16.21 0.06
CA SER A 70 8.07 17.00 0.77
C SER A 70 7.25 16.11 1.69
N ASP A 71 6.65 16.71 2.70
CA ASP A 71 5.78 15.99 3.62
C ASP A 71 4.61 15.34 2.88
N ASP A 72 4.08 16.03 1.87
CA ASP A 72 2.96 15.48 1.09
C ASP A 72 3.36 14.22 0.34
N VAL A 73 4.54 14.23 -0.28
CA VAL A 73 5.04 13.06 -1.00
C VAL A 73 5.27 11.91 -0.02
N LEU A 74 5.87 12.20 1.14
CA LEU A 74 6.10 11.17 2.15
C LEU A 74 4.80 10.59 2.68
N PHE A 75 3.81 11.44 2.93
CA PHE A 75 2.52 10.98 3.39
C PHE A 75 1.86 10.07 2.36
N GLU A 76 1.85 10.48 1.10
CA GLU A 76 1.24 9.71 0.03
C GLU A 76 1.95 8.37 -0.17
N ALA A 77 3.29 8.37 -0.13
CA ALA A 77 4.06 7.13 -0.24
C ALA A 77 3.74 6.19 0.92
N THR A 78 3.63 6.74 2.14
CA THR A 78 3.32 5.95 3.32
C THR A 78 1.93 5.31 3.21
N VAL A 79 0.94 6.10 2.79
CA VAL A 79 -0.43 5.60 2.65
C VAL A 79 -0.49 4.51 1.58
N CYS A 80 0.19 4.72 0.45
CA CYS A 80 0.21 3.73 -0.62
C CYS A 80 0.93 2.45 -0.18
N ALA A 81 2.02 2.58 0.56
CA ALA A 81 2.74 1.42 1.09
C ALA A 81 1.86 0.63 2.07
N ALA A 82 1.18 1.34 2.96
CA ALA A 82 0.29 0.70 3.93
C ALA A 82 -0.88 0.01 3.22
N PHE A 83 -1.45 0.65 2.21
CA PHE A 83 -2.52 0.05 1.43
C PHE A 83 -2.04 -1.22 0.74
N GLY A 84 -0.88 -1.17 0.11
CA GLY A 84 -0.31 -2.32 -0.59
C GLY A 84 -0.05 -3.49 0.36
N ALA A 85 0.49 -3.19 1.55
CA ALA A 85 0.72 -4.23 2.56
C ALA A 85 -0.59 -4.85 3.03
N ALA A 86 -1.59 -4.03 3.29
CA ALA A 86 -2.90 -4.50 3.72
C ALA A 86 -3.56 -5.35 2.64
N LYS A 87 -3.48 -4.91 1.38
CA LYS A 87 -4.02 -5.67 0.27
C LYS A 87 -3.36 -7.02 0.13
N LYS A 88 -2.04 -7.07 0.29
CA LYS A 88 -1.30 -8.32 0.23
C LYS A 88 -1.78 -9.30 1.30
N LEU A 89 -1.97 -8.83 2.52
CA LEU A 89 -2.49 -9.66 3.59
C LEU A 89 -3.91 -10.11 3.33
N HIS A 90 -4.74 -9.22 2.81
CA HIS A 90 -6.11 -9.54 2.46
C HIS A 90 -6.17 -10.62 1.38
N ASP A 91 -5.38 -10.47 0.33
CA ASP A 91 -5.34 -11.45 -0.76
C ASP A 91 -4.84 -12.81 -0.29
N ALA A 92 -3.82 -12.81 0.58
CA ALA A 92 -3.31 -14.05 1.15
C ALA A 92 -4.35 -14.73 2.03
N GLY A 93 -5.11 -13.95 2.81
CA GLY A 93 -6.18 -14.49 3.64
C GLY A 93 -7.28 -15.10 2.81
N LEU A 94 -7.69 -14.44 1.73
CA LEU A 94 -8.70 -14.98 0.83
C LEU A 94 -8.22 -16.27 0.16
N ALA A 95 -6.96 -16.31 -0.26
CA ALA A 95 -6.40 -17.50 -0.87
C ALA A 95 -6.38 -18.67 0.10
N ALA A 96 -6.05 -18.41 1.36
CA ALA A 96 -6.02 -19.44 2.40
C ALA A 96 -7.43 -19.98 2.66
N ILE A 97 -8.41 -19.09 2.73
CA ILE A 97 -9.80 -19.49 2.92
C ILE A 97 -10.29 -20.32 1.74
N ASP A 98 -9.98 -19.88 0.53
CA ASP A 98 -10.39 -20.60 -0.67
C ASP A 98 -9.77 -21.99 -0.72
N ALA A 99 -8.51 -22.11 -0.34
CA ALA A 99 -7.84 -23.42 -0.30
C ALA A 99 -8.50 -24.34 0.73
N ALA A 100 -8.87 -23.81 1.89
CA ALA A 100 -9.53 -24.57 2.93
C ALA A 100 -10.89 -25.06 2.47
N TRP A 101 -11.64 -24.22 1.76
CA TRP A 101 -12.95 -24.61 1.24
C TRP A 101 -12.84 -25.71 0.20
N LYS A 102 -11.81 -25.66 -0.64
CA LYS A 102 -11.63 -26.67 -1.67
C LYS A 102 -11.25 -28.02 -1.08
N ASP A 103 -10.58 -28.02 0.05
CA ASP A 103 -10.17 -29.26 0.69
C ASP A 103 -11.28 -29.88 1.52
N ASP A 104 -12.34 -29.16 1.71
CA ASP A 104 -13.47 -29.64 2.52
C ASP A 104 -14.25 -30.68 1.70
N PRO A 105 -14.42 -31.89 2.21
CA PRO A 105 -15.12 -32.96 1.48
C PRO A 105 -16.59 -32.63 1.24
#